data_4bcba73f93d7c240cc89dbfecb22aa72
#
_entry.id   4bcba73f93d7c240cc89dbfecb22aa72
#
_cell.length_a   1.000
_cell.length_b   1.000
_cell.length_c   1.000
_cell.angle_alpha   90.00
_cell.angle_beta   90.00
_cell.angle_gamma   90.00
#
_symmetry.space_group_name_H-M   'P 1'
#
loop_
_entity.id
_entity.type
_entity.pdbx_description
1 polymer ?
#
loop_
_entity_poly.entity_id
_entity_poly.type
_entity_poly.pdbx_seq_one_letter_code
_entity_poly.pdbx_strand_id
1 'polypeptide(L)'
;MATTTRGITYPTSSDNIAPLESHFSALASSVDTVMAKNVSGTTTAFSAPLTVGGTTTQVVTFATALSATPTVVGNISGGSSSVSAYAVSFHNVTATGFSAKIIRIFGTDADTTLKLNWIAKVE
;
A
#
# COMPACT_ATOMS: atom_id res chain seq x y z
N MET A 1 23.96 20.41 7.56
CA MET A 1 22.96 19.41 7.99
C MET A 1 23.39 18.02 7.54
N ALA A 2 22.98 17.01 8.24
CA ALA A 2 23.29 15.62 7.93
C ALA A 2 22.01 14.86 7.57
N THR A 3 22.15 13.67 7.03
CA THR A 3 21.02 12.84 6.58
C THR A 3 21.15 11.46 7.19
N THR A 4 20.05 10.92 7.72
CA THR A 4 20.00 9.54 8.21
C THR A 4 20.06 8.55 7.06
N THR A 5 20.25 7.25 7.37
CA THR A 5 20.24 6.19 6.36
C THR A 5 18.89 6.09 5.62
N ARG A 6 17.79 6.59 6.22
CA ARG A 6 16.47 6.65 5.59
C ARG A 6 16.20 7.95 4.82
N GLY A 7 17.19 8.83 4.70
CA GLY A 7 17.08 10.07 3.96
C GLY A 7 16.47 11.23 4.74
N ILE A 8 16.31 11.11 6.05
CA ILE A 8 15.78 12.19 6.89
C ILE A 8 16.91 13.17 7.23
N THR A 9 16.70 14.43 6.90
CA THR A 9 17.68 15.48 7.15
C THR A 9 17.55 16.00 8.59
N TYR A 10 18.67 16.24 9.26
CA TYR A 10 18.70 16.77 10.61
C TYR A 10 19.86 17.77 10.78
N PRO A 11 19.71 18.77 11.69
CA PRO A 11 20.81 19.68 11.99
C PRO A 11 21.91 18.98 12.77
N THR A 12 23.15 19.46 12.59
CA THR A 12 24.33 18.97 13.30
C THR A 12 24.88 20.08 14.19
N SER A 13 25.84 19.74 15.07
CA SER A 13 26.45 20.70 15.97
C SER A 13 27.24 21.82 15.25
N SER A 14 27.58 21.65 13.98
CA SER A 14 28.23 22.64 13.16
C SER A 14 27.27 23.60 12.46
N ASP A 15 25.98 23.35 12.50
CA ASP A 15 24.97 24.19 11.87
C ASP A 15 24.70 25.44 12.71
N ASN A 16 24.44 26.56 12.03
CA ASN A 16 24.09 27.82 12.70
C ASN A 16 22.65 27.79 13.20
N ILE A 17 22.41 28.50 14.33
CA ILE A 17 21.06 28.63 14.89
C ILE A 17 20.20 29.58 14.03
N ALA A 18 20.77 30.58 13.37
CA ALA A 18 20.04 31.56 12.59
C ALA A 18 19.14 30.97 11.51
N PRO A 19 19.53 29.91 10.75
CA PRO A 19 18.63 29.25 9.78
C PRO A 19 17.79 28.13 10.40
N LEU A 20 17.45 28.19 11.69
CA LEU A 20 16.72 27.11 12.37
C LEU A 20 15.38 26.79 11.69
N GLU A 21 14.66 27.81 11.25
CA GLU A 21 13.39 27.64 10.53
C GLU A 21 13.59 26.84 9.23
N SER A 22 14.65 27.15 8.48
CA SER A 22 15.01 26.39 7.27
C SER A 22 15.36 24.95 7.58
N HIS A 23 16.03 24.70 8.71
CA HIS A 23 16.36 23.33 9.14
C HIS A 23 15.12 22.54 9.51
N PHE A 24 14.14 23.14 10.20
CA PHE A 24 12.87 22.48 10.49
C PHE A 24 12.06 22.22 9.22
N SER A 25 12.04 23.15 8.27
CA SER A 25 11.37 22.94 6.99
C SER A 25 12.01 21.81 6.20
N ALA A 26 13.35 21.73 6.17
CA ALA A 26 14.07 20.65 5.51
C ALA A 26 13.80 19.30 6.17
N LEU A 27 13.74 19.24 7.50
CA LEU A 27 13.39 18.03 8.23
C LEU A 27 11.97 17.56 7.90
N ALA A 28 10.99 18.48 7.96
CA ALA A 28 9.60 18.16 7.62
C ALA A 28 9.48 17.62 6.19
N SER A 29 10.14 18.26 5.21
CA SER A 29 10.15 17.79 3.82
C SER A 29 10.80 16.42 3.67
N SER A 30 11.85 16.14 4.44
CA SER A 30 12.52 14.83 4.42
C SER A 30 11.62 13.73 4.98
N VAL A 31 10.88 14.01 6.06
CA VAL A 31 9.91 13.07 6.64
C VAL A 31 8.80 12.78 5.64
N ASP A 32 8.23 13.82 5.02
CA ASP A 32 7.18 13.65 4.00
C ASP A 32 7.66 12.78 2.83
N THR A 33 8.89 13.00 2.36
CA THR A 33 9.47 12.22 1.27
C THR A 33 9.62 10.76 1.65
N VAL A 34 10.07 10.46 2.88
CA VAL A 34 10.21 9.09 3.36
C VAL A 34 8.84 8.43 3.51
N MET A 35 7.86 9.13 4.04
CA MET A 35 6.49 8.62 4.22
C MET A 35 5.79 8.35 2.89
N ALA A 36 6.09 9.12 1.83
CA ALA A 36 5.54 8.91 0.50
C ALA A 36 6.04 7.63 -0.20
N LYS A 37 6.93 6.88 0.42
CA LYS A 37 7.43 5.60 -0.13
C LYS A 37 6.62 4.38 0.31
N ASN A 38 5.73 4.53 1.28
CA ASN A 38 4.99 3.41 1.84
C ASN A 38 3.53 3.80 2.06
N VAL A 39 2.64 2.93 1.64
CA VAL A 39 1.21 3.07 1.92
C VAL A 39 0.62 1.67 2.07
N SER A 40 -0.37 1.54 2.94
CA SER A 40 -1.07 0.28 3.17
C SER A 40 -2.54 0.54 3.42
N GLY A 41 -3.33 -0.50 3.31
CA GLY A 41 -4.75 -0.39 3.58
C GLY A 41 -5.48 -1.72 3.49
N THR A 42 -6.78 -1.62 3.73
CA THR A 42 -7.72 -2.72 3.60
C THR A 42 -8.93 -2.20 2.82
N THR A 43 -9.36 -2.93 1.81
CA THR A 43 -10.56 -2.56 1.05
C THR A 43 -11.81 -2.73 1.89
N THR A 44 -12.91 -2.11 1.45
CA THR A 44 -14.24 -2.48 1.95
C THR A 44 -14.54 -3.93 1.56
N ALA A 45 -15.49 -4.55 2.24
CA ALA A 45 -15.89 -5.92 1.94
C ALA A 45 -16.44 -6.02 0.51
N PHE A 46 -16.12 -7.10 -0.19
CA PHE A 46 -16.58 -7.37 -1.55
C PHE A 46 -16.99 -8.83 -1.70
N SER A 47 -17.73 -9.09 -2.78
CA SER A 47 -18.24 -10.44 -3.06
C SER A 47 -17.18 -11.29 -3.76
N ALA A 48 -17.08 -12.55 -3.31
CA ALA A 48 -16.22 -13.55 -3.95
C ALA A 48 -16.74 -13.92 -5.34
N PRO A 49 -15.85 -14.35 -6.27
CA PRO A 49 -16.28 -15.03 -7.47
C PRO A 49 -17.09 -16.28 -7.12
N LEU A 50 -18.15 -16.58 -7.88
CA LEU A 50 -19.08 -17.66 -7.55
C LEU A 50 -18.62 -19.04 -7.99
N THR A 51 -17.66 -19.12 -8.93
CA THR A 51 -17.18 -20.38 -9.48
C THR A 51 -15.68 -20.50 -9.36
N VAL A 52 -15.18 -21.74 -9.26
CA VAL A 52 -13.74 -22.02 -9.33
C VAL A 52 -13.20 -21.52 -10.67
N GLY A 53 -12.08 -20.78 -10.63
CA GLY A 53 -11.52 -20.11 -11.80
C GLY A 53 -12.18 -18.77 -12.12
N GLY A 54 -13.30 -18.44 -11.48
CA GLY A 54 -13.94 -17.12 -11.60
C GLY A 54 -13.10 -16.03 -10.94
N THR A 55 -13.27 -14.80 -11.40
CA THR A 55 -12.47 -13.68 -10.93
C THR A 55 -13.34 -12.49 -10.56
N THR A 56 -12.82 -11.67 -9.66
CA THR A 56 -13.34 -10.31 -9.39
C THR A 56 -12.15 -9.36 -9.29
N THR A 57 -12.37 -8.10 -9.62
CA THR A 57 -11.32 -7.08 -9.62
C THR A 57 -11.64 -6.01 -8.58
N GLN A 58 -10.64 -5.65 -7.80
CA GLN A 58 -10.69 -4.52 -6.87
C GLN A 58 -9.68 -3.46 -7.33
N VAL A 59 -10.14 -2.23 -7.48
CA VAL A 59 -9.27 -1.11 -7.84
C VAL A 59 -8.97 -0.31 -6.58
N VAL A 60 -7.69 -0.10 -6.31
CA VAL A 60 -7.23 0.67 -5.14
C VAL A 60 -6.55 1.94 -5.63
N THR A 61 -6.99 3.07 -5.13
CA THR A 61 -6.36 4.38 -5.36
C THR A 61 -5.74 4.84 -4.05
N PHE A 62 -4.46 5.20 -4.08
CA PHE A 62 -3.78 5.70 -2.88
C PHE A 62 -4.29 7.11 -2.53
N ALA A 63 -4.47 7.37 -1.24
CA ALA A 63 -4.87 8.69 -0.77
C ALA A 63 -3.83 9.76 -1.13
N THR A 64 -2.55 9.39 -1.14
CA THR A 64 -1.44 10.25 -1.57
C THR A 64 -0.59 9.47 -2.57
N ALA A 65 -0.26 10.09 -3.70
CA ALA A 65 0.60 9.47 -4.69
C ALA A 65 1.98 9.16 -4.10
N LEU A 66 2.52 8.01 -4.46
CA LEU A 66 3.88 7.62 -4.07
C LEU A 66 4.91 8.30 -4.97
N SER A 67 6.16 8.27 -4.55
CA SER A 67 7.26 8.92 -5.30
C SER A 67 7.63 8.19 -6.59
N ALA A 68 7.26 6.91 -6.71
CA ALA A 68 7.52 6.07 -7.89
C ALA A 68 6.55 4.89 -7.91
N THR A 69 6.61 4.05 -8.92
CA THR A 69 5.84 2.81 -9.00
C THR A 69 6.27 1.86 -7.87
N PRO A 70 5.35 1.45 -6.99
CA PRO A 70 5.69 0.60 -5.86
C PRO A 70 5.69 -0.89 -6.23
N THR A 71 6.26 -1.70 -5.33
CA THR A 71 5.95 -3.11 -5.24
C THR A 71 4.73 -3.27 -4.33
N VAL A 72 3.75 -4.06 -4.75
CA VAL A 72 2.53 -4.31 -3.98
C VAL A 72 2.52 -5.76 -3.53
N VAL A 73 2.24 -5.97 -2.25
CA VAL A 73 1.98 -7.28 -1.67
C VAL A 73 0.67 -7.22 -0.91
N GLY A 74 0.00 -8.36 -0.80
CA GLY A 74 -1.24 -8.39 -0.05
C GLY A 74 -1.83 -9.78 0.05
N ASN A 75 -2.92 -9.87 0.80
CA ASN A 75 -3.65 -11.12 0.97
C ASN A 75 -5.15 -10.84 1.08
N ILE A 76 -5.92 -11.91 0.95
CA ILE A 76 -7.36 -11.89 1.14
C ILE A 76 -7.66 -12.32 2.57
N SER A 77 -8.53 -11.58 3.24
CA SER A 77 -9.04 -11.92 4.58
C SER A 77 -10.56 -11.84 4.60
N GLY A 78 -11.14 -12.25 5.70
CA GLY A 78 -12.58 -12.37 5.82
C GLY A 78 -13.06 -13.68 5.23
N GLY A 79 -14.35 -13.70 4.90
CA GLY A 79 -14.96 -14.91 4.43
C GLY A 79 -15.61 -15.70 5.57
N SER A 80 -16.76 -16.27 5.27
CA SER A 80 -17.53 -17.04 6.24
C SER A 80 -17.30 -18.54 6.11
N SER A 81 -16.56 -18.97 5.12
CA SER A 81 -16.35 -20.41 4.82
C SER A 81 -14.88 -20.78 4.93
N SER A 82 -14.60 -21.83 5.71
CA SER A 82 -13.26 -22.42 5.82
C SER A 82 -12.89 -23.33 4.65
N VAL A 83 -13.84 -23.60 3.75
CA VAL A 83 -13.63 -24.50 2.61
C VAL A 83 -13.43 -23.76 1.29
N SER A 84 -13.34 -22.46 1.34
CA SER A 84 -13.07 -21.64 0.15
C SER A 84 -11.66 -21.09 0.19
N ALA A 85 -11.01 -21.03 -0.98
CA ALA A 85 -9.65 -20.49 -1.11
C ALA A 85 -9.57 -19.55 -2.31
N TYR A 86 -8.77 -18.49 -2.17
CA TYR A 86 -8.61 -17.44 -3.17
C TYR A 86 -7.14 -17.13 -3.38
N ALA A 87 -6.81 -16.72 -4.59
CA ALA A 87 -5.51 -16.14 -4.90
C ALA A 87 -5.71 -14.69 -5.34
N VAL A 88 -4.68 -13.88 -5.15
CA VAL A 88 -4.68 -12.49 -5.61
C VAL A 88 -3.46 -12.22 -6.47
N SER A 89 -3.66 -11.46 -7.54
CA SER A 89 -2.57 -10.93 -8.36
C SER A 89 -2.77 -9.43 -8.56
N PHE A 90 -1.68 -8.71 -8.69
CA PHE A 90 -1.71 -7.24 -8.80
C PHE A 90 -1.35 -6.82 -10.22
N HIS A 91 -2.13 -5.88 -10.76
CA HIS A 91 -2.02 -5.40 -12.13
C HIS A 91 -2.10 -3.89 -12.18
N ASN A 92 -1.60 -3.30 -13.25
CA ASN A 92 -1.66 -1.86 -13.48
C ASN A 92 -1.14 -1.06 -12.29
N VAL A 93 -0.04 -1.52 -11.71
CA VAL A 93 0.58 -0.86 -10.55
C VAL A 93 1.24 0.43 -11.01
N THR A 94 0.84 1.53 -10.38
CA THR A 94 1.38 2.87 -10.64
C THR A 94 1.65 3.59 -9.32
N ALA A 95 2.21 4.78 -9.39
CA ALA A 95 2.43 5.60 -8.21
C ALA A 95 1.13 6.05 -7.53
N THR A 96 -0.02 5.94 -8.20
CA THR A 96 -1.32 6.40 -7.69
C THR A 96 -2.26 5.27 -7.28
N GLY A 97 -1.96 4.03 -7.59
CA GLY A 97 -2.83 2.91 -7.24
C GLY A 97 -2.52 1.63 -8.01
N PHE A 98 -3.39 0.66 -7.87
CA PHE A 98 -3.27 -0.62 -8.56
C PHE A 98 -4.63 -1.29 -8.73
N SER A 99 -4.67 -2.34 -9.55
CA SER A 99 -5.81 -3.25 -9.65
C SER A 99 -5.42 -4.61 -9.08
N ALA A 100 -6.28 -5.21 -8.29
CA ALA A 100 -6.10 -6.55 -7.77
C ALA A 100 -7.15 -7.48 -8.39
N LYS A 101 -6.69 -8.59 -8.94
CA LYS A 101 -7.57 -9.65 -9.45
C LYS A 101 -7.60 -10.78 -8.44
N ILE A 102 -8.79 -11.08 -7.94
CA ILE A 102 -9.02 -12.16 -7.00
C ILE A 102 -9.64 -13.33 -7.75
N ILE A 103 -9.01 -14.51 -7.63
CA ILE A 103 -9.40 -15.71 -8.33
C ILE A 103 -9.85 -16.75 -7.29
N ARG A 104 -11.01 -17.35 -7.48
CA ARG A 104 -11.43 -18.47 -6.64
C ARG A 104 -10.68 -19.73 -7.08
N ILE A 105 -9.95 -20.34 -6.15
CA ILE A 105 -9.20 -21.57 -6.37
C ILE A 105 -10.05 -22.78 -5.99
N PHE A 106 -10.82 -22.64 -4.92
CA PHE A 106 -11.58 -23.77 -4.34
C PHE A 106 -12.85 -23.25 -3.69
N GLY A 107 -13.88 -24.12 -3.64
CA GLY A 107 -15.14 -23.82 -2.98
C GLY A 107 -16.17 -23.17 -3.90
N THR A 108 -17.43 -23.20 -3.47
CA THR A 108 -18.56 -22.64 -4.24
C THR A 108 -19.47 -21.77 -3.39
N ASP A 109 -19.12 -21.52 -2.12
CA ASP A 109 -19.93 -20.73 -1.22
C ASP A 109 -20.02 -19.28 -1.65
N ALA A 110 -21.22 -18.69 -1.60
CA ALA A 110 -21.40 -17.27 -1.77
C ALA A 110 -20.84 -16.53 -0.57
N ASP A 111 -19.92 -15.61 -0.80
CA ASP A 111 -19.27 -14.83 0.26
C ASP A 111 -19.23 -13.37 -0.16
N THR A 112 -19.68 -12.50 0.74
CA THR A 112 -19.73 -11.05 0.51
C THR A 112 -18.86 -10.29 1.51
N THR A 113 -18.02 -10.99 2.26
CA THR A 113 -17.25 -10.41 3.37
C THR A 113 -15.75 -10.41 3.13
N LEU A 114 -15.31 -10.71 1.89
CA LEU A 114 -13.88 -10.70 1.57
C LEU A 114 -13.32 -9.28 1.64
N LYS A 115 -12.10 -9.17 2.12
CA LYS A 115 -11.33 -7.92 2.13
C LYS A 115 -9.94 -8.19 1.60
N LEU A 116 -9.41 -7.23 0.87
CA LEU A 116 -8.02 -7.24 0.43
C LEU A 116 -7.20 -6.37 1.40
N ASN A 117 -6.21 -6.97 2.03
CA ASN A 117 -5.20 -6.25 2.81
C ASN A 117 -3.97 -6.11 1.94
N TRP A 118 -3.39 -4.92 1.89
CA TRP A 118 -2.29 -4.65 0.97
C TRP A 118 -1.29 -3.66 1.55
N ILE A 119 -0.07 -3.77 1.06
CA ILE A 119 1.02 -2.82 1.33
C ILE A 119 1.69 -2.51 -0.01
N ALA A 120 1.88 -1.23 -0.30
CA ALA A 120 2.63 -0.75 -1.45
C ALA A 120 3.88 -0.03 -0.96
N LYS A 121 5.04 -0.42 -1.49
CA LYS A 121 6.33 0.10 -1.05
C LYS A 121 7.20 0.46 -2.25
N VAL A 122 7.76 1.67 -2.23
CA VAL A 122 8.78 2.11 -3.18
C VAL A 122 10.16 1.78 -2.61
N GLU A 123 10.95 1.11 -3.40
CA GLU A 123 12.33 0.75 -3.03
C GLU A 123 13.29 1.95 -3.06
#